data_0dd239c014e19afd6c87e3adf1a1c029
#
_entry.id   0dd239c014e19afd6c87e3adf1a1c029
#
_cell.length_a   1.000
_cell.length_b   1.000
_cell.length_c   1.000
_cell.angle_alpha   90.00
_cell.angle_beta   90.00
_cell.angle_gamma   90.00
#
_symmetry.space_group_name_H-M   'P 1'
#
loop_
_entity.id
_entity.type
_entity.pdbx_description
1 polymer ?
#
loop_
_entity_poly.entity_id
_entity_poly.type
_entity_poly.pdbx_seq_one_letter_code
_entity_poly.pdbx_strand_id
1 'polypeptide(L)'
;MGTENVRQEEADAGLDPRARNRAVVADYMSRKGENRLTRYLLFTEDGSAGLYTSDTGEPVVSEGHVKLKAHGEWSLRMFPDWEWKNVEIFDTQDPNRFWVECDGEGQILYPDYPPGHYRNHFIHAFEFEGGRIKRQREFMNPFQQLRALGIEVPKINRGGIPT
;
A
#
# COMPACT_ATOMS: atom_id res chain seq x y z
N MET A 1 -6.06 22.17 19.80
CA MET A 1 -5.95 20.82 19.22
C MET A 1 -7.22 19.97 19.31
N GLY A 2 -8.21 20.27 20.13
CA GLY A 2 -9.43 19.45 20.26
C GLY A 2 -10.56 19.77 19.26
N THR A 3 -10.60 20.95 18.67
CA THR A 3 -11.73 21.40 17.86
C THR A 3 -11.71 20.98 16.40
N GLU A 4 -10.55 20.67 15.83
CA GLU A 4 -10.43 20.14 14.46
C GLU A 4 -10.78 18.67 14.39
N ASN A 5 -10.34 17.84 15.37
CA ASN A 5 -10.72 16.44 15.46
C ASN A 5 -12.24 16.24 15.64
N VAL A 6 -12.88 17.05 16.49
CA VAL A 6 -14.32 16.97 16.71
C VAL A 6 -15.12 17.35 15.46
N ARG A 7 -14.66 18.36 14.70
CA ARG A 7 -15.29 18.74 13.42
C ARG A 7 -15.12 17.70 12.33
N GLN A 8 -13.99 17.00 12.32
CA GLN A 8 -13.74 15.90 11.37
C GLN A 8 -14.63 14.70 11.71
N GLU A 9 -14.73 14.33 12.98
CA GLU A 9 -15.61 13.24 13.45
C GLU A 9 -17.10 13.54 13.21
N GLU A 10 -17.54 14.80 13.37
CA GLU A 10 -18.91 15.23 13.07
C GLU A 10 -19.19 15.26 11.56
N ALA A 11 -18.21 15.63 10.72
CA ALA A 11 -18.34 15.59 9.26
C ALA A 11 -18.39 14.13 8.74
N ASP A 12 -17.63 13.22 9.34
CA ASP A 12 -17.62 11.80 8.99
C ASP A 12 -18.88 11.05 9.45
N ALA A 13 -19.54 11.50 10.51
CA ALA A 13 -20.76 10.90 11.04
C ALA A 13 -21.98 11.02 10.12
N GLY A 14 -21.94 11.95 9.14
CA GLY A 14 -23.02 12.16 8.16
C GLY A 14 -22.79 11.48 6.82
N LEU A 15 -21.60 10.87 6.57
CA LEU A 15 -21.29 10.20 5.32
C LEU A 15 -21.77 8.75 5.33
N ASP A 16 -22.26 8.28 4.17
CA ASP A 16 -22.42 6.87 3.90
C ASP A 16 -21.12 6.12 4.17
N PRO A 17 -21.15 4.96 4.89
CA PRO A 17 -19.94 4.18 5.20
C PRO A 17 -19.06 3.89 3.99
N ARG A 18 -19.63 3.64 2.83
CA ARG A 18 -18.89 3.44 1.58
C ARG A 18 -18.13 4.70 1.17
N ALA A 19 -18.78 5.85 1.17
CA ALA A 19 -18.15 7.11 0.79
C ALA A 19 -17.02 7.50 1.75
N ARG A 20 -17.24 7.32 3.05
CA ARG A 20 -16.23 7.55 4.09
C ARG A 20 -15.01 6.64 3.89
N ASN A 21 -15.21 5.33 3.75
CA ASN A 21 -14.14 4.36 3.59
C ASN A 21 -13.36 4.59 2.27
N ARG A 22 -14.08 4.92 1.18
CA ARG A 22 -13.46 5.27 -0.09
C ARG A 22 -12.53 6.49 0.03
N ALA A 23 -12.94 7.51 0.81
CA ALA A 23 -12.10 8.67 1.05
C ALA A 23 -10.80 8.32 1.79
N VAL A 24 -10.85 7.38 2.74
CA VAL A 24 -9.66 6.87 3.45
C VAL A 24 -8.73 6.12 2.50
N VAL A 25 -9.27 5.30 1.58
CA VAL A 25 -8.46 4.65 0.53
C VAL A 25 -7.77 5.69 -0.34
N ALA A 26 -8.49 6.71 -0.79
CA ALA A 26 -7.94 7.79 -1.61
C ALA A 26 -6.84 8.56 -0.87
N ASP A 27 -7.03 8.87 0.42
CA ASP A 27 -6.00 9.49 1.26
C ASP A 27 -4.75 8.59 1.37
N TYR A 28 -4.91 7.32 1.69
CA TYR A 28 -3.80 6.37 1.76
C TYR A 28 -2.97 6.34 0.48
N MET A 29 -3.62 6.26 -0.67
CA MET A 29 -2.96 6.15 -1.98
C MET A 29 -2.31 7.47 -2.43
N SER A 30 -2.80 8.61 -1.97
CA SER A 30 -2.30 9.93 -2.37
C SER A 30 -1.07 10.41 -1.59
N ARG A 31 -0.75 9.80 -0.44
CA ARG A 31 0.33 10.27 0.44
C ARG A 31 1.71 10.01 -0.15
N LYS A 32 2.51 11.09 -0.23
CA LYS A 32 3.88 11.11 -0.77
C LYS A 32 4.86 11.63 0.28
N GLY A 33 6.15 11.32 0.10
CA GLY A 33 7.21 11.82 0.97
C GLY A 33 6.92 11.55 2.45
N GLU A 34 7.17 12.54 3.29
CA GLU A 34 6.98 12.46 4.74
C GLU A 34 5.52 12.24 5.17
N ASN A 35 4.54 12.61 4.34
CA ASN A 35 3.13 12.34 4.63
C ASN A 35 2.84 10.83 4.75
N ARG A 36 3.70 9.98 4.20
CA ARG A 36 3.61 8.51 4.39
C ARG A 36 3.84 8.07 5.83
N LEU A 37 4.55 8.86 6.63
CA LEU A 37 4.87 8.53 8.03
C LEU A 37 3.64 8.48 8.94
N THR A 38 2.55 9.12 8.55
CA THR A 38 1.30 9.13 9.31
C THR A 38 0.23 8.20 8.75
N ARG A 39 0.53 7.38 7.73
CA ARG A 39 -0.41 6.40 7.18
C ARG A 39 -0.96 5.43 8.22
N TYR A 40 -0.15 5.04 9.20
CA TYR A 40 -0.56 4.12 10.25
C TYR A 40 -1.77 4.62 11.04
N LEU A 41 -2.01 5.94 11.10
CA LEU A 41 -3.17 6.53 11.76
C LEU A 41 -4.50 6.27 11.03
N LEU A 42 -4.44 5.84 9.77
CA LEU A 42 -5.62 5.43 9.00
C LEU A 42 -6.11 4.03 9.38
N PHE A 43 -5.30 3.28 10.13
CA PHE A 43 -5.60 1.91 10.54
C PHE A 43 -6.27 1.85 11.92
N THR A 44 -6.96 0.72 12.18
CA THR A 44 -7.30 0.34 13.56
C THR A 44 -6.00 0.08 14.34
N GLU A 45 -6.05 0.14 15.68
CA GLU A 45 -4.84 -0.05 16.52
C GLU A 45 -4.15 -1.39 16.27
N ASP A 46 -4.93 -2.43 15.98
CA ASP A 46 -4.51 -3.79 15.66
C ASP A 46 -4.52 -4.08 14.15
N GLY A 47 -4.63 -3.05 13.33
CA GLY A 47 -4.68 -3.18 11.87
C GLY A 47 -3.38 -3.72 11.28
N SER A 48 -3.47 -4.24 10.07
CA SER A 48 -2.31 -4.83 9.38
C SER A 48 -2.18 -4.36 7.94
N ALA A 49 -0.93 -4.26 7.48
CA ALA A 49 -0.58 -4.04 6.08
C ALA A 49 0.55 -4.98 5.69
N GLY A 50 0.53 -5.46 4.44
CA GLY A 50 1.58 -6.36 4.00
C GLY A 50 1.62 -6.60 2.50
N LEU A 51 2.82 -7.00 2.07
CA LEU A 51 3.09 -7.53 0.74
C LEU A 51 2.78 -9.04 0.75
N TYR A 52 1.85 -9.44 -0.10
CA TYR A 52 1.39 -10.84 -0.17
C TYR A 52 2.04 -11.64 -1.31
N THR A 53 2.75 -10.98 -2.21
CA THR A 53 3.50 -11.59 -3.32
C THR A 53 4.98 -11.24 -3.19
N SER A 54 5.67 -11.88 -2.26
CA SER A 54 7.12 -11.70 -2.08
C SER A 54 7.92 -12.67 -2.94
N ASP A 55 9.22 -12.43 -3.03
CA ASP A 55 10.20 -13.31 -3.68
C ASP A 55 10.34 -14.69 -3.01
N THR A 56 10.05 -14.76 -1.70
CA THR A 56 10.08 -16.02 -0.94
C THR A 56 8.78 -16.84 -1.06
N GLY A 57 7.70 -16.22 -1.58
CA GLY A 57 6.36 -16.80 -1.61
C GLY A 57 5.58 -16.63 -0.30
N GLU A 58 6.21 -16.11 0.77
CA GLU A 58 5.57 -15.88 2.05
C GLU A 58 5.20 -14.40 2.21
N PRO A 59 4.02 -14.08 2.78
CA PRO A 59 3.63 -12.70 3.04
C PRO A 59 4.57 -12.00 4.02
N VAL A 60 4.84 -10.72 3.78
CA VAL A 60 5.57 -9.83 4.68
C VAL A 60 4.57 -8.85 5.27
N VAL A 61 4.19 -9.02 6.54
CA VAL A 61 3.09 -8.29 7.18
C VAL A 61 3.57 -7.53 8.41
N SER A 62 3.16 -6.26 8.51
CA SER A 62 3.28 -5.43 9.71
C SER A 62 1.90 -5.32 10.37
N GLU A 63 1.80 -5.63 11.65
CA GLU A 63 0.56 -5.60 12.43
C GLU A 63 0.68 -4.71 13.66
N GLY A 64 -0.33 -3.86 13.85
CA GLY A 64 -0.42 -2.88 14.93
C GLY A 64 0.33 -1.59 14.64
N HIS A 65 -0.10 -0.49 15.29
CA HIS A 65 0.42 0.86 15.03
C HIS A 65 1.93 0.99 15.20
N VAL A 66 2.54 0.27 16.15
CA VAL A 66 4.00 0.32 16.36
C VAL A 66 4.76 -0.20 15.15
N LYS A 67 4.38 -1.37 14.63
CA LYS A 67 5.03 -1.96 13.45
C LYS A 67 4.67 -1.22 12.16
N LEU A 68 3.44 -0.76 12.02
CA LEU A 68 3.01 0.01 10.85
C LEU A 68 3.75 1.35 10.75
N LYS A 69 3.95 2.04 11.89
CA LYS A 69 4.77 3.26 11.95
C LYS A 69 6.22 2.99 11.58
N ALA A 70 6.83 1.98 12.19
CA ALA A 70 8.21 1.58 11.90
C ALA A 70 8.39 1.17 10.41
N HIS A 71 7.41 0.49 9.84
CA HIS A 71 7.39 0.15 8.41
C HIS A 71 7.34 1.42 7.54
N GLY A 72 6.53 2.41 7.90
CA GLY A 72 6.47 3.70 7.20
C GLY A 72 7.82 4.43 7.19
N GLU A 73 8.51 4.45 8.32
CA GLU A 73 9.85 5.03 8.45
C GLU A 73 10.89 4.27 7.61
N TRP A 74 10.85 2.94 7.65
CA TRP A 74 11.69 2.10 6.81
C TRP A 74 11.41 2.32 5.32
N SER A 75 10.14 2.33 4.93
CA SER A 75 9.71 2.54 3.55
C SER A 75 10.15 3.90 3.00
N LEU A 76 10.11 4.95 3.82
CA LEU A 76 10.59 6.28 3.40
C LEU A 76 12.10 6.29 3.12
N ARG A 77 12.89 5.53 3.87
CA ARG A 77 14.33 5.40 3.63
C ARG A 77 14.65 4.56 2.39
N MET A 78 13.92 3.46 2.20
CA MET A 78 14.19 2.53 1.08
C MET A 78 13.61 3.03 -0.25
N PHE A 79 12.52 3.79 -0.21
CA PHE A 79 11.78 4.31 -1.36
C PHE A 79 11.46 5.79 -1.14
N PRO A 80 12.46 6.70 -1.14
CA PRO A 80 12.27 8.08 -0.68
C PRO A 80 11.28 8.89 -1.52
N ASP A 81 11.23 8.66 -2.81
CA ASP A 81 10.40 9.36 -3.79
C ASP A 81 9.25 8.49 -4.36
N TRP A 82 8.87 7.43 -3.63
CA TRP A 82 7.82 6.52 -4.09
C TRP A 82 6.49 7.22 -4.32
N GLU A 83 5.88 6.93 -5.43
CA GLU A 83 4.62 7.51 -5.86
C GLU A 83 3.71 6.45 -6.48
N TRP A 84 2.44 6.46 -6.07
CA TRP A 84 1.38 5.74 -6.74
C TRP A 84 0.84 6.56 -7.90
N LYS A 85 0.70 5.94 -9.07
CA LYS A 85 0.22 6.55 -10.31
C LYS A 85 -0.93 5.73 -10.88
N ASN A 86 -1.75 6.35 -11.72
CA ASN A 86 -2.87 5.68 -12.39
C ASN A 86 -3.77 4.94 -11.40
N VAL A 87 -4.08 5.57 -10.28
CA VAL A 87 -4.84 4.96 -9.18
C VAL A 87 -6.30 4.86 -9.55
N GLU A 88 -6.82 3.64 -9.64
CA GLU A 88 -8.23 3.33 -9.82
C GLU A 88 -8.77 2.61 -8.58
N ILE A 89 -9.80 3.17 -7.96
CA ILE A 89 -10.43 2.61 -6.77
C ILE A 89 -11.75 1.95 -7.17
N PHE A 90 -11.88 0.66 -6.90
CA PHE A 90 -13.05 -0.14 -7.21
C PHE A 90 -13.84 -0.43 -5.94
N ASP A 91 -15.11 -0.06 -5.94
CA ASP A 91 -16.08 -0.46 -4.94
C ASP A 91 -16.39 -1.96 -5.08
N THR A 92 -16.70 -2.61 -3.96
CA THR A 92 -17.25 -3.97 -3.95
C THR A 92 -18.70 -3.96 -3.47
N GLN A 93 -19.34 -5.11 -3.44
CA GLN A 93 -20.68 -5.22 -2.84
C GLN A 93 -20.67 -4.90 -1.33
N ASP A 94 -19.56 -5.18 -0.64
CA ASP A 94 -19.36 -4.85 0.77
C ASP A 94 -18.84 -3.41 0.91
N PRO A 95 -19.52 -2.49 1.61
CA PRO A 95 -19.07 -1.11 1.82
C PRO A 95 -17.78 -1.00 2.65
N ASN A 96 -17.33 -2.08 3.27
CA ASN A 96 -16.09 -2.18 4.02
C ASN A 96 -14.95 -2.83 3.24
N ARG A 97 -15.11 -3.06 1.94
CA ARG A 97 -14.07 -3.68 1.09
C ARG A 97 -13.87 -2.93 -0.20
N PHE A 98 -12.61 -2.68 -0.54
CA PHE A 98 -12.21 -1.99 -1.77
C PHE A 98 -11.01 -2.69 -2.41
N TRP A 99 -10.95 -2.58 -3.72
CA TRP A 99 -9.78 -2.93 -4.51
C TRP A 99 -9.23 -1.67 -5.17
N VAL A 100 -7.91 -1.60 -5.28
CA VAL A 100 -7.21 -0.53 -6.00
C VAL A 100 -6.28 -1.18 -6.99
N GLU A 101 -6.34 -0.73 -8.23
CA GLU A 101 -5.34 -1.02 -9.25
C GLU A 101 -4.52 0.23 -9.51
N CYS A 102 -3.20 0.11 -9.56
CA CYS A 102 -2.30 1.26 -9.75
C CYS A 102 -0.92 0.84 -10.21
N ASP A 103 -0.14 1.83 -10.64
CA ASP A 103 1.30 1.70 -10.84
C ASP A 103 2.05 2.31 -9.65
N GLY A 104 3.22 1.78 -9.34
CA GLY A 104 4.13 2.33 -8.36
C GLY A 104 5.50 2.58 -8.98
N GLU A 105 6.14 3.70 -8.65
CA GLU A 105 7.43 4.08 -9.21
C GLU A 105 8.25 4.91 -8.22
N GLY A 106 9.55 4.68 -8.22
CA GLY A 106 10.51 5.43 -7.43
C GLY A 106 11.87 4.75 -7.34
N GLN A 107 12.76 5.36 -6.59
CA GLN A 107 14.05 4.76 -6.26
C GLN A 107 13.87 3.56 -5.32
N ILE A 108 14.78 2.60 -5.41
CA ILE A 108 14.94 1.51 -4.46
C ILE A 108 16.36 1.53 -3.92
N LEU A 109 16.52 1.72 -2.60
CA LEU A 109 17.78 1.97 -1.91
C LEU A 109 18.07 0.92 -0.82
N TYR A 110 17.99 -0.35 -1.16
CA TYR A 110 18.32 -1.42 -0.21
C TYR A 110 19.83 -1.45 0.06
N PRO A 111 20.26 -1.61 1.34
CA PRO A 111 21.65 -1.42 1.74
C PRO A 111 22.68 -2.30 1.03
N ASP A 112 22.32 -3.54 0.72
CA ASP A 112 23.23 -4.54 0.15
C ASP A 112 23.19 -4.58 -1.39
N TYR A 113 22.48 -3.63 -2.01
CA TYR A 113 22.26 -3.59 -3.45
C TYR A 113 22.58 -2.21 -4.01
N PRO A 114 22.98 -2.12 -5.29
CA PRO A 114 23.17 -0.83 -5.92
C PRO A 114 21.84 -0.06 -5.98
N PRO A 115 21.86 1.28 -5.83
CA PRO A 115 20.68 2.12 -6.04
C PRO A 115 20.05 1.83 -7.40
N GLY A 116 18.75 1.64 -7.42
CA GLY A 116 17.99 1.30 -8.62
C GLY A 116 16.77 2.17 -8.81
N HIS A 117 16.16 2.07 -9.99
CA HIS A 117 14.85 2.61 -10.29
C HIS A 117 13.86 1.45 -10.34
N TYR A 118 12.79 1.55 -9.55
CA TYR A 118 11.79 0.49 -9.42
C TYR A 118 10.44 0.96 -9.92
N ARG A 119 9.85 0.15 -10.79
CA ARG A 119 8.49 0.32 -11.30
C ARG A 119 7.78 -1.02 -11.23
N ASN A 120 6.50 -1.00 -10.86
CA ASN A 120 5.68 -2.20 -10.85
C ASN A 120 4.20 -1.85 -10.98
N HIS A 121 3.40 -2.86 -11.28
CA HIS A 121 1.95 -2.79 -11.26
C HIS A 121 1.44 -3.47 -10.00
N PHE A 122 0.42 -2.87 -9.35
CA PHE A 122 -0.05 -3.29 -8.05
C PHE A 122 -1.56 -3.43 -8.01
N ILE A 123 -2.00 -4.37 -7.20
CA ILE A 123 -3.37 -4.43 -6.70
C ILE A 123 -3.31 -4.35 -5.17
N HIS A 124 -4.10 -3.45 -4.59
CA HIS A 124 -4.29 -3.37 -3.15
C HIS A 124 -5.71 -3.80 -2.80
N ALA A 125 -5.86 -4.59 -1.74
CA ALA A 125 -7.15 -4.94 -1.16
C ALA A 125 -7.25 -4.29 0.22
N PHE A 126 -8.31 -3.53 0.47
CA PHE A 126 -8.59 -2.86 1.73
C PHE A 126 -9.82 -3.45 2.39
N GLU A 127 -9.72 -3.71 3.70
CA GLU A 127 -10.82 -4.08 4.56
C GLU A 127 -10.93 -3.08 5.71
N PHE A 128 -12.15 -2.64 6.00
CA PHE A 128 -12.45 -1.59 6.98
C PHE A 128 -13.21 -2.12 8.17
N GLU A 129 -12.95 -1.52 9.32
CA GLU A 129 -13.71 -1.68 10.56
C GLU A 129 -13.86 -0.31 11.22
N GLY A 130 -15.10 0.11 11.48
CA GLY A 130 -15.37 1.40 12.13
C GLY A 130 -14.81 2.63 11.40
N GLY A 131 -14.68 2.59 10.06
CA GLY A 131 -14.13 3.70 9.27
C GLY A 131 -12.62 3.77 9.21
N ARG A 132 -11.93 2.76 9.75
CA ARG A 132 -10.47 2.62 9.72
C ARG A 132 -10.07 1.37 8.97
N ILE A 133 -8.86 1.37 8.38
CA ILE A 133 -8.33 0.21 7.68
C ILE A 133 -8.02 -0.89 8.72
N LYS A 134 -8.66 -2.02 8.61
CA LYS A 134 -8.39 -3.21 9.41
C LYS A 134 -7.29 -4.06 8.78
N ARG A 135 -7.32 -4.20 7.46
CA ARG A 135 -6.31 -4.93 6.71
C ARG A 135 -6.08 -4.31 5.33
N GLN A 136 -4.83 -4.09 5.00
CA GLN A 136 -4.40 -3.77 3.64
C GLN A 136 -3.48 -4.88 3.14
N ARG A 137 -3.74 -5.37 1.93
CA ARG A 137 -2.91 -6.36 1.26
C ARG A 137 -2.43 -5.80 -0.07
N GLU A 138 -1.15 -5.96 -0.34
CA GLU A 138 -0.50 -5.54 -1.56
C GLU A 138 -0.09 -6.76 -2.37
N PHE A 139 -0.39 -6.72 -3.66
CA PHE A 139 -0.03 -7.74 -4.64
C PHE A 139 0.72 -7.07 -5.79
N MET A 140 1.86 -7.61 -6.16
CA MET A 140 2.70 -7.10 -7.25
C MET A 140 3.50 -8.23 -7.87
N ASN A 141 4.21 -7.95 -8.95
CA ASN A 141 5.14 -8.90 -9.55
C ASN A 141 6.52 -8.80 -8.85
N PRO A 142 6.93 -9.79 -8.01
CA PRO A 142 8.18 -9.72 -7.27
C PRO A 142 9.42 -9.71 -8.18
N PHE A 143 9.34 -10.24 -9.38
CA PHE A 143 10.46 -10.23 -10.33
C PHE A 143 10.87 -8.83 -10.77
N GLN A 144 9.94 -7.88 -10.81
CA GLN A 144 10.29 -6.48 -11.14
C GLN A 144 11.12 -5.84 -10.02
N GLN A 145 10.85 -6.19 -8.77
CA GLN A 145 11.66 -5.73 -7.64
C GLN A 145 13.07 -6.34 -7.69
N LEU A 146 13.20 -7.64 -7.95
CA LEU A 146 14.50 -8.29 -8.13
C LEU A 146 15.31 -7.63 -9.23
N ARG A 147 14.72 -7.36 -10.39
CA ARG A 147 15.39 -6.67 -11.50
C ARG A 147 15.85 -5.27 -11.12
N ALA A 148 15.04 -4.52 -10.39
CA ALA A 148 15.40 -3.19 -9.92
C ALA A 148 16.60 -3.20 -8.95
N LEU A 149 16.80 -4.29 -8.22
CA LEU A 149 17.95 -4.54 -7.35
C LEU A 149 19.18 -5.12 -8.08
N GLY A 150 19.08 -5.35 -9.39
CA GLY A 150 20.17 -5.95 -10.18
C GLY A 150 20.32 -7.47 -9.97
N ILE A 151 19.29 -8.12 -9.43
CA ILE A 151 19.26 -9.57 -9.21
C ILE A 151 18.78 -10.27 -10.47
N GLU A 152 19.55 -11.26 -10.95
CA GLU A 152 19.17 -12.06 -12.11
C GLU A 152 17.93 -12.92 -11.82
N VAL A 153 16.95 -12.85 -12.72
CA VAL A 153 15.71 -13.61 -12.62
C VAL A 153 15.75 -14.76 -13.63
N PRO A 154 15.66 -16.02 -13.20
CA PRO A 154 15.59 -17.16 -14.08
C PRO A 154 14.37 -17.09 -15.01
N LYS A 155 14.55 -17.57 -16.24
CA LYS A 155 13.48 -17.68 -17.23
C LYS A 155 13.05 -19.14 -17.39
N ILE A 156 11.76 -19.39 -17.45
CA ILE A 156 11.22 -20.69 -17.87
C ILE A 156 10.93 -20.68 -19.36
N ASN A 157 11.07 -21.83 -19.99
CA ASN A 157 10.68 -22.00 -21.38
C ASN A 157 9.14 -22.08 -21.48
N ARG A 158 8.54 -21.15 -22.22
CA ARG A 158 7.08 -21.07 -22.44
C ARG A 158 6.75 -21.30 -23.93
N GLY A 159 7.51 -22.15 -24.61
CA GLY A 159 7.26 -22.49 -26.00
C GLY A 159 5.80 -22.91 -26.22
N GLY A 160 5.18 -22.39 -27.30
CA GLY A 160 3.82 -22.75 -27.68
C GLY A 160 2.71 -21.88 -27.05
N ILE A 161 3.04 -20.90 -26.18
CA ILE A 161 2.04 -19.91 -25.76
C ILE A 161 1.86 -18.87 -26.86
N PRO A 162 0.65 -18.73 -27.44
CA PRO A 162 0.38 -17.66 -28.41
C PRO A 162 0.47 -16.29 -27.72
N THR A 163 1.31 -15.42 -28.20
CA THR A 163 1.48 -14.04 -27.72
C THR A 163 1.55 -13.07 -28.90
#